data_d97e8252160535b8f5309e08a490c922
#
_entry.id   d97e8252160535b8f5309e08a490c922
#
_cell.length_a   1.000
_cell.length_b   1.000
_cell.length_c   1.000
_cell.angle_alpha   90.00
_cell.angle_beta   90.00
_cell.angle_gamma   90.00
#
_symmetry.space_group_name_H-M   'P 1'
#
loop_
_entity.id
_entity.type
_entity.pdbx_description
1 polymer ?
#
loop_
_entity_poly.entity_id
_entity_poly.type
_entity_poly.pdbx_seq_one_letter_code
_entity_poly.pdbx_strand_id
1 'polypeptide(L)'
;MLKRLWLIFGPILIAGLLVLLLIFFYPSSKSHNLMEEKYSAASVSAESFKERSQKVRALTDPNIRFIPFLGSSEWIRFDSMHPGVLAEKYNRSYRPYFMGQAGAASLSQYFGMQQITSELENKQAVFVISPQWFTKEDHDPTIFQTFFNNDQLTAFLENQSGDVATQYAANRLLKQNPSVPMKGIVEKLAKNEQLSDFDHSIITASAEFNERQAALFGQFSIRGRLKYKDHIEKYLSSLPDQFSYEELENIARKDAEENTTNNDLGMDNHFYNTQLKKDLKKWEGYQKNYSFLQSREYNDLQLVLDQFAKSKVNVLFVFQPVNKKWMDYTGLSEEMYQQSVEKIRYQLESQGFTNIADFSKNGDEPYFVKDTIHIGWLGWLAFDKVVNPFLSNPTTAPSYHMNDRFFSQDWADYDGNIKDFQ
;
A
#
# COMPACT_ATOMS: atom_id res chain seq x y z
N MET A 1 -35.40 -38.57 19.46
CA MET A 1 -34.07 -38.20 18.94
C MET A 1 -34.14 -36.84 18.18
N LEU A 2 -34.96 -36.65 17.19
CA LEU A 2 -35.16 -35.39 16.45
C LEU A 2 -35.45 -34.16 17.33
N LYS A 3 -36.31 -34.29 18.34
CA LYS A 3 -36.68 -33.21 19.24
C LYS A 3 -35.48 -32.72 20.09
N ARG A 4 -34.57 -33.63 20.49
CA ARG A 4 -33.34 -33.27 21.21
C ARG A 4 -32.31 -32.63 20.29
N LEU A 5 -32.16 -33.11 19.07
CA LEU A 5 -31.31 -32.49 18.06
C LEU A 5 -31.80 -31.07 17.70
N TRP A 6 -33.11 -30.87 17.58
CA TRP A 6 -33.70 -29.55 17.34
C TRP A 6 -33.46 -28.58 18.50
N LEU A 7 -33.52 -29.03 19.76
CA LEU A 7 -33.21 -28.17 20.92
C LEU A 7 -31.75 -27.75 20.98
N ILE A 8 -30.84 -28.51 20.41
CA ILE A 8 -29.37 -28.20 20.38
C ILE A 8 -29.06 -27.36 19.14
N PHE A 9 -29.45 -27.80 17.96
CA PHE A 9 -29.06 -27.21 16.70
C PHE A 9 -30.05 -26.15 16.18
N GLY A 10 -31.32 -26.21 16.61
CA GLY A 10 -32.36 -25.27 16.20
C GLY A 10 -32.02 -23.81 16.50
N PRO A 11 -31.57 -23.43 17.71
CA PRO A 11 -31.17 -22.08 18.03
C PRO A 11 -29.97 -21.60 17.18
N ILE A 12 -29.02 -22.48 16.88
CA ILE A 12 -27.85 -22.17 16.03
C ILE A 12 -28.30 -21.91 14.60
N LEU A 13 -29.19 -22.76 14.04
CA LEU A 13 -29.75 -22.58 12.70
C LEU A 13 -30.57 -21.29 12.58
N ILE A 14 -31.40 -21.02 13.60
CA ILE A 14 -32.20 -19.77 13.63
C ILE A 14 -31.26 -18.56 13.73
N ALA A 15 -30.27 -18.60 14.61
CA ALA A 15 -29.31 -17.50 14.73
C ALA A 15 -28.54 -17.29 13.40
N GLY A 16 -28.08 -18.37 12.75
CA GLY A 16 -27.45 -18.31 11.44
C GLY A 16 -28.37 -17.70 10.37
N LEU A 17 -29.65 -18.12 10.34
CA LEU A 17 -30.64 -17.55 9.43
C LEU A 17 -30.89 -16.07 9.69
N LEU A 18 -31.01 -15.66 10.96
CA LEU A 18 -31.19 -14.27 11.32
C LEU A 18 -29.99 -13.39 10.92
N VAL A 19 -28.76 -13.91 11.08
CA VAL A 19 -27.55 -13.21 10.63
C VAL A 19 -27.55 -13.08 9.09
N LEU A 20 -27.89 -14.12 8.37
CA LEU A 20 -28.01 -14.08 6.89
C LEU A 20 -29.08 -13.07 6.46
N LEU A 21 -30.25 -13.08 7.08
CA LEU A 21 -31.30 -12.10 6.81
C LEU A 21 -30.83 -10.67 7.11
N LEU A 22 -30.13 -10.48 8.23
CA LEU A 22 -29.55 -9.17 8.57
C LEU A 22 -28.58 -8.69 7.47
N ILE A 23 -27.67 -9.55 7.02
CA ILE A 23 -26.72 -9.20 5.94
C ILE A 23 -27.48 -8.90 4.65
N PHE A 24 -28.48 -9.71 4.29
CA PHE A 24 -29.23 -9.57 3.05
C PHE A 24 -30.10 -8.31 2.99
N PHE A 25 -30.70 -7.92 4.11
CA PHE A 25 -31.60 -6.75 4.20
C PHE A 25 -30.91 -5.50 4.73
N TYR A 26 -29.61 -5.58 5.08
CA TYR A 26 -28.87 -4.41 5.53
C TYR A 26 -28.71 -3.43 4.37
N PRO A 27 -29.12 -2.16 4.55
CA PRO A 27 -28.97 -1.19 3.48
C PRO A 27 -27.48 -0.94 3.19
N SER A 28 -27.08 -1.14 1.95
CA SER A 28 -25.73 -0.83 1.45
C SER A 28 -25.52 0.69 1.27
N SER A 29 -26.39 1.53 1.87
CA SER A 29 -26.33 2.98 1.70
C SER A 29 -25.00 3.56 2.21
N LYS A 30 -24.32 4.23 1.31
CA LYS A 30 -23.04 4.93 1.53
C LYS A 30 -23.28 6.22 2.31
N SER A 31 -23.71 6.14 3.59
CA SER A 31 -23.78 7.34 4.42
C SER A 31 -22.36 7.82 4.73
N HIS A 32 -22.01 9.01 4.26
CA HIS A 32 -20.73 9.62 4.57
C HIS A 32 -20.69 10.11 6.02
N ASN A 33 -19.59 9.81 6.68
CA ASN A 33 -19.24 10.37 7.98
C ASN A 33 -17.75 10.77 7.92
N LEU A 34 -17.50 12.05 7.74
CA LEU A 34 -16.17 12.59 7.55
C LEU A 34 -15.17 12.15 8.63
N MET A 35 -15.61 12.07 9.89
CA MET A 35 -14.70 11.67 10.97
C MET A 35 -14.34 10.19 10.89
N GLU A 36 -15.29 9.31 10.56
CA GLU A 36 -15.02 7.88 10.37
C GLU A 36 -14.12 7.64 9.16
N GLU A 37 -14.29 8.42 8.09
CA GLU A 37 -13.45 8.38 6.90
C GLU A 37 -12.01 8.84 7.20
N LYS A 38 -11.83 9.91 7.98
CA LYS A 38 -10.53 10.33 8.49
C LYS A 38 -9.89 9.29 9.40
N TYR A 39 -10.66 8.66 10.28
CA TYR A 39 -10.17 7.58 11.16
C TYR A 39 -9.69 6.38 10.35
N SER A 40 -10.45 5.97 9.35
CA SER A 40 -10.08 4.90 8.44
C SER A 40 -8.83 5.25 7.63
N ALA A 41 -8.79 6.43 7.05
CA ALA A 41 -7.69 6.91 6.20
C ALA A 41 -6.34 6.92 6.92
N ALA A 42 -6.31 7.28 8.22
CA ALA A 42 -5.10 7.34 9.04
C ALA A 42 -4.86 6.09 9.89
N SER A 43 -5.66 5.04 9.76
CA SER A 43 -5.57 3.83 10.59
C SER A 43 -4.29 3.05 10.36
N VAL A 44 -3.81 2.95 9.13
CA VAL A 44 -2.61 2.20 8.74
C VAL A 44 -2.61 0.81 9.40
N SER A 45 -3.65 0.02 9.13
CA SER A 45 -3.83 -1.33 9.68
C SER A 45 -4.19 -2.34 8.60
N ALA A 46 -3.96 -3.64 8.86
CA ALA A 46 -4.36 -4.69 7.94
C ALA A 46 -5.89 -4.71 7.73
N GLU A 47 -6.66 -4.34 8.76
CA GLU A 47 -8.11 -4.22 8.65
C GLU A 47 -8.50 -3.10 7.69
N SER A 48 -7.98 -1.87 7.87
CA SER A 48 -8.29 -0.75 6.96
C SER A 48 -7.81 -0.98 5.54
N PHE A 49 -6.72 -1.74 5.37
CA PHE A 49 -6.24 -2.15 4.05
C PHE A 49 -7.22 -3.06 3.31
N LYS A 50 -7.87 -3.99 4.02
CA LYS A 50 -8.81 -4.99 3.46
C LYS A 50 -10.26 -4.51 3.38
N GLU A 51 -10.62 -3.44 4.09
CA GLU A 51 -12.01 -3.03 4.28
C GLU A 51 -12.50 -2.15 3.12
N ARG A 52 -13.21 -2.77 2.15
CA ARG A 52 -13.73 -2.09 0.95
C ARG A 52 -14.63 -0.92 1.26
N SER A 53 -15.61 -1.11 2.16
CA SER A 53 -16.63 -0.10 2.41
C SER A 53 -16.07 1.21 2.95
N GLN A 54 -15.01 1.14 3.77
CA GLN A 54 -14.32 2.31 4.31
C GLN A 54 -13.53 3.05 3.22
N LYS A 55 -12.81 2.29 2.36
CA LYS A 55 -12.09 2.86 1.22
C LYS A 55 -13.03 3.58 0.26
N VAL A 56 -14.08 2.88 -0.17
CA VAL A 56 -15.06 3.43 -1.11
C VAL A 56 -15.73 4.69 -0.53
N ARG A 57 -16.16 4.68 0.74
CA ARG A 57 -16.74 5.87 1.37
C ARG A 57 -15.78 7.06 1.38
N ALA A 58 -14.55 6.85 1.84
CA ALA A 58 -13.56 7.93 1.86
C ALA A 58 -13.27 8.46 0.44
N LEU A 59 -13.01 7.58 -0.53
CA LEU A 59 -12.66 7.98 -1.90
C LEU A 59 -13.82 8.61 -2.68
N THR A 60 -15.07 8.47 -2.19
CA THR A 60 -16.27 9.08 -2.79
C THR A 60 -16.86 10.20 -1.92
N ASP A 61 -16.17 10.65 -0.85
CA ASP A 61 -16.65 11.76 -0.02
C ASP A 61 -16.83 13.03 -0.86
N PRO A 62 -18.01 13.69 -0.79
CA PRO A 62 -18.31 14.85 -1.62
C PRO A 62 -17.65 16.14 -1.14
N ASN A 63 -17.14 16.20 0.09
CA ASN A 63 -16.63 17.40 0.73
C ASN A 63 -15.10 17.43 0.79
N ILE A 64 -14.47 16.25 0.93
CA ILE A 64 -13.02 16.12 1.03
C ILE A 64 -12.51 15.09 0.02
N ARG A 65 -11.53 15.47 -0.75
CA ARG A 65 -10.87 14.59 -1.70
C ARG A 65 -9.84 13.71 -0.99
N PHE A 66 -10.22 12.47 -0.67
CA PHE A 66 -9.27 11.48 -0.22
C PHE A 66 -8.48 10.92 -1.40
N ILE A 67 -7.17 10.80 -1.23
CA ILE A 67 -6.23 10.32 -2.26
C ILE A 67 -5.57 9.05 -1.77
N PRO A 68 -5.54 7.97 -2.56
CA PRO A 68 -4.81 6.74 -2.20
C PRO A 68 -3.30 6.99 -2.11
N PHE A 69 -2.73 6.70 -0.96
CA PHE A 69 -1.29 6.66 -0.72
C PHE A 69 -0.89 5.21 -0.55
N LEU A 70 -0.39 4.61 -1.62
CA LEU A 70 0.04 3.22 -1.67
C LEU A 70 1.50 3.10 -1.23
N GLY A 71 1.86 1.95 -0.67
CA GLY A 71 3.19 1.69 -0.16
C GLY A 71 3.17 0.54 0.84
N SER A 72 4.12 0.51 1.75
CA SER A 72 4.25 -0.51 2.78
C SER A 72 4.37 0.11 4.16
N SER A 73 5.46 -0.17 4.87
CA SER A 73 5.71 0.35 6.23
C SER A 73 6.07 1.83 6.31
N GLU A 74 6.25 2.50 5.21
CA GLU A 74 6.57 3.93 5.14
C GLU A 74 5.57 4.76 5.93
N TRP A 75 4.30 4.45 5.79
CA TRP A 75 3.20 5.21 6.38
C TRP A 75 3.04 5.05 7.89
N ILE A 76 3.73 4.09 8.53
CA ILE A 76 3.62 3.88 9.99
C ILE A 76 4.59 4.75 10.82
N ARG A 77 5.46 5.53 10.17
CA ARG A 77 6.46 6.38 10.83
C ARG A 77 5.95 7.81 11.03
N PHE A 78 4.89 7.94 11.81
CA PHE A 78 4.32 9.25 12.11
C PHE A 78 5.25 10.12 12.95
N ASP A 79 5.33 11.38 12.57
CA ASP A 79 5.85 12.51 13.33
C ASP A 79 5.09 13.78 12.93
N SER A 80 5.50 14.94 13.45
CA SER A 80 4.83 16.22 13.20
C SER A 80 4.81 16.63 11.71
N MET A 81 5.77 16.13 10.90
CA MET A 81 5.89 16.45 9.48
C MET A 81 5.25 15.41 8.56
N HIS A 82 4.65 14.35 9.12
CA HIS A 82 4.01 13.32 8.32
C HIS A 82 2.91 13.90 7.42
N PRO A 83 2.77 13.46 6.14
CA PRO A 83 1.85 14.06 5.17
C PRO A 83 0.39 14.08 5.64
N GLY A 84 -0.04 13.10 6.43
CA GLY A 84 -1.38 13.10 7.02
C GLY A 84 -1.57 14.22 8.06
N VAL A 85 -0.53 14.51 8.85
CA VAL A 85 -0.55 15.58 9.86
C VAL A 85 -0.58 16.95 9.18
N LEU A 86 0.29 17.16 8.18
CA LEU A 86 0.35 18.43 7.44
C LEU A 86 -0.94 18.71 6.67
N ALA A 87 -1.53 17.68 6.03
CA ALA A 87 -2.77 17.83 5.31
C ALA A 87 -3.94 18.20 6.23
N GLU A 88 -3.99 17.63 7.44
CA GLU A 88 -5.02 17.97 8.44
C GLU A 88 -4.78 19.35 9.05
N LYS A 89 -3.59 19.64 9.55
CA LYS A 89 -3.26 20.93 10.21
C LYS A 89 -3.53 22.13 9.32
N TYR A 90 -3.14 22.05 8.06
CA TYR A 90 -3.23 23.17 7.12
C TYR A 90 -4.45 23.10 6.19
N ASN A 91 -5.42 22.26 6.54
CA ASN A 91 -6.69 22.10 5.84
C ASN A 91 -6.52 22.06 4.31
N ARG A 92 -5.62 21.20 3.82
CA ARG A 92 -5.35 21.08 2.39
C ARG A 92 -6.57 20.59 1.62
N SER A 93 -6.60 20.83 0.31
CA SER A 93 -7.68 20.41 -0.59
C SER A 93 -7.82 18.88 -0.73
N TYR A 94 -6.95 18.12 -0.08
CA TYR A 94 -6.94 16.66 -0.08
C TYR A 94 -6.60 16.08 1.29
N ARG A 95 -6.90 14.79 1.48
CA ARG A 95 -6.46 13.98 2.63
C ARG A 95 -5.84 12.67 2.11
N PRO A 96 -4.64 12.28 2.58
CA PRO A 96 -4.11 10.95 2.30
C PRO A 96 -5.03 9.86 2.85
N TYR A 97 -5.30 8.84 2.04
CA TYR A 97 -5.83 7.56 2.48
C TYR A 97 -4.70 6.54 2.42
N PHE A 98 -4.14 6.17 3.56
CA PHE A 98 -2.96 5.33 3.61
C PHE A 98 -3.32 3.86 3.37
N MET A 99 -2.93 3.35 2.21
CA MET A 99 -3.04 1.96 1.79
C MET A 99 -1.66 1.29 1.86
N GLY A 100 -1.11 1.18 3.06
CA GLY A 100 0.19 0.57 3.26
C GLY A 100 0.33 0.04 4.68
N GLN A 101 1.03 -1.08 4.80
CA GLN A 101 1.34 -1.73 6.06
C GLN A 101 2.62 -2.55 5.88
N ALA A 102 3.37 -2.77 6.97
CA ALA A 102 4.62 -3.52 6.91
C ALA A 102 4.48 -4.85 6.17
N GLY A 103 5.21 -5.01 5.07
CA GLY A 103 5.17 -6.17 4.21
C GLY A 103 4.14 -6.16 3.07
N ALA A 104 3.30 -5.13 2.96
CA ALA A 104 2.39 -4.96 1.82
C ALA A 104 3.19 -4.51 0.58
N ALA A 105 3.70 -5.45 -0.21
CA ALA A 105 4.39 -5.20 -1.47
C ALA A 105 3.40 -5.15 -2.65
N SER A 106 3.90 -5.04 -3.89
CA SER A 106 3.10 -4.76 -5.08
C SER A 106 1.93 -5.72 -5.30
N LEU A 107 2.11 -7.02 -5.06
CA LEU A 107 1.01 -7.98 -5.22
C LEU A 107 -0.16 -7.69 -4.26
N SER A 108 0.14 -7.35 -3.00
CA SER A 108 -0.90 -6.96 -2.03
C SER A 108 -1.57 -5.66 -2.45
N GLN A 109 -0.82 -4.68 -2.95
CA GLN A 109 -1.36 -3.42 -3.47
C GLN A 109 -2.31 -3.67 -4.64
N TYR A 110 -1.92 -4.51 -5.60
CA TYR A 110 -2.77 -4.87 -6.74
C TYR A 110 -4.13 -5.42 -6.31
N PHE A 111 -4.15 -6.43 -5.40
CA PHE A 111 -5.41 -6.98 -4.92
C PHE A 111 -6.20 -5.98 -4.07
N GLY A 112 -5.53 -5.13 -3.30
CA GLY A 112 -6.17 -4.04 -2.58
C GLY A 112 -6.84 -2.99 -3.47
N MET A 113 -6.26 -2.72 -4.65
CA MET A 113 -6.81 -1.82 -5.68
C MET A 113 -8.05 -2.40 -6.37
N GLN A 114 -8.16 -3.72 -6.50
CA GLN A 114 -9.32 -4.35 -7.15
C GLN A 114 -10.64 -3.96 -6.48
N GLN A 115 -10.63 -3.70 -5.18
CA GLN A 115 -11.82 -3.28 -4.43
C GLN A 115 -12.30 -1.85 -4.74
N ILE A 116 -11.47 -1.03 -5.40
CA ILE A 116 -11.69 0.40 -5.60
C ILE A 116 -11.37 0.86 -7.03
N THR A 117 -11.45 -0.03 -8.01
CA THR A 117 -11.11 0.30 -9.41
C THR A 117 -11.94 1.45 -9.98
N SER A 118 -13.24 1.48 -9.66
CA SER A 118 -14.15 2.57 -10.04
C SER A 118 -13.83 3.90 -9.35
N GLU A 119 -13.38 3.85 -8.11
CA GLU A 119 -13.00 5.03 -7.33
C GLU A 119 -11.64 5.59 -7.73
N LEU A 120 -10.80 4.76 -8.37
CA LEU A 120 -9.50 5.17 -8.91
C LEU A 120 -9.60 5.84 -10.29
N GLU A 121 -10.68 5.61 -11.02
CA GLU A 121 -10.79 6.03 -12.42
C GLU A 121 -10.61 7.54 -12.60
N ASN A 122 -9.62 7.94 -13.44
CA ASN A 122 -9.25 9.33 -13.72
C ASN A 122 -8.86 10.16 -12.46
N LYS A 123 -8.37 9.51 -11.40
CA LYS A 123 -7.95 10.15 -10.16
C LYS A 123 -6.42 10.28 -10.08
N GLN A 124 -5.96 10.87 -8.97
CA GLN A 124 -4.54 10.91 -8.60
C GLN A 124 -4.26 9.87 -7.51
N ALA A 125 -3.01 9.39 -7.47
CA ALA A 125 -2.49 8.54 -6.41
C ALA A 125 -1.02 8.89 -6.11
N VAL A 126 -0.55 8.50 -4.94
CA VAL A 126 0.88 8.52 -4.58
C VAL A 126 1.29 7.07 -4.30
N PHE A 127 2.39 6.63 -4.88
CA PHE A 127 2.92 5.30 -4.64
C PHE A 127 4.40 5.36 -4.24
N VAL A 128 4.68 5.03 -2.98
CA VAL A 128 6.07 4.90 -2.51
C VAL A 128 6.57 3.50 -2.83
N ILE A 129 7.65 3.42 -3.57
CA ILE A 129 8.32 2.17 -3.93
C ILE A 129 9.63 2.09 -3.15
N SER A 130 9.79 1.01 -2.40
CA SER A 130 11.04 0.71 -1.71
C SER A 130 11.84 -0.34 -2.48
N PRO A 131 13.04 -0.03 -3.03
CA PRO A 131 13.86 -0.99 -3.75
C PRO A 131 14.17 -2.26 -2.97
N GLN A 132 14.17 -2.23 -1.66
CA GLN A 132 14.39 -3.40 -0.80
C GLN A 132 13.23 -4.42 -0.79
N TRP A 133 12.08 -4.14 -1.41
CA TRP A 133 11.06 -5.18 -1.65
C TRP A 133 11.51 -6.17 -2.73
N PHE A 134 12.45 -5.75 -3.60
CA PHE A 134 12.89 -6.48 -4.78
C PHE A 134 13.97 -7.51 -4.44
N THR A 135 13.70 -8.33 -3.42
CA THR A 135 14.59 -9.44 -3.05
C THR A 135 14.46 -10.61 -4.01
N LYS A 136 15.53 -11.42 -4.12
CA LYS A 136 15.53 -12.61 -4.97
C LYS A 136 14.54 -13.67 -4.49
N GLU A 137 14.41 -13.78 -3.18
CA GLU A 137 13.42 -14.65 -2.54
C GLU A 137 12.03 -14.06 -2.72
N ASP A 138 11.07 -14.92 -3.05
CA ASP A 138 9.67 -14.50 -3.15
C ASP A 138 9.13 -14.07 -1.77
N HIS A 139 8.15 -13.16 -1.76
CA HIS A 139 7.54 -12.73 -0.52
C HIS A 139 6.87 -13.89 0.23
N ASP A 140 6.93 -13.84 1.56
CA ASP A 140 6.31 -14.84 2.43
C ASP A 140 4.78 -14.89 2.21
N PRO A 141 4.24 -16.06 1.82
CA PRO A 141 2.81 -16.23 1.63
C PRO A 141 1.95 -15.83 2.83
N THR A 142 2.46 -15.97 4.06
CA THR A 142 1.71 -15.60 5.27
C THR A 142 1.52 -14.10 5.38
N ILE A 143 2.48 -13.31 4.92
CA ILE A 143 2.39 -11.85 4.86
C ILE A 143 1.33 -11.44 3.84
N PHE A 144 1.39 -12.00 2.61
CA PHE A 144 0.36 -11.74 1.60
C PHE A 144 -1.04 -12.06 2.12
N GLN A 145 -1.24 -13.23 2.72
CA GLN A 145 -2.54 -13.66 3.27
C GLN A 145 -3.04 -12.76 4.40
N THR A 146 -2.15 -12.07 5.13
CA THR A 146 -2.55 -11.07 6.12
C THR A 146 -3.29 -9.89 5.50
N PHE A 147 -2.93 -9.51 4.26
CA PHE A 147 -3.52 -8.39 3.52
C PHE A 147 -4.58 -8.79 2.50
N PHE A 148 -4.80 -10.08 2.31
CA PHE A 148 -5.74 -10.61 1.33
C PHE A 148 -7.04 -11.08 2.01
N ASN A 149 -8.18 -10.89 1.32
CA ASN A 149 -9.48 -11.39 1.76
C ASN A 149 -10.38 -11.80 0.59
N ASN A 150 -11.54 -12.37 0.90
CA ASN A 150 -12.49 -12.85 -0.11
C ASN A 150 -13.11 -11.72 -0.94
N ASP A 151 -13.26 -10.53 -0.40
CA ASP A 151 -13.79 -9.38 -1.14
C ASP A 151 -12.78 -8.89 -2.19
N GLN A 152 -11.49 -8.91 -1.89
CA GLN A 152 -10.44 -8.65 -2.89
C GLN A 152 -10.42 -9.73 -3.99
N LEU A 153 -10.62 -10.99 -3.61
CA LEU A 153 -10.74 -12.08 -4.58
C LEU A 153 -11.92 -11.86 -5.53
N THR A 154 -13.11 -11.63 -4.98
CA THR A 154 -14.30 -11.44 -5.81
C THR A 154 -14.19 -10.20 -6.69
N ALA A 155 -13.66 -9.10 -6.16
CA ALA A 155 -13.39 -7.90 -6.96
C ALA A 155 -12.41 -8.17 -8.12
N PHE A 156 -11.34 -8.92 -7.88
CA PHE A 156 -10.43 -9.36 -8.95
C PHE A 156 -11.15 -10.20 -10.01
N LEU A 157 -11.97 -11.17 -9.59
CA LEU A 157 -12.70 -12.05 -10.51
C LEU A 157 -13.77 -11.30 -11.31
N GLU A 158 -14.36 -10.23 -10.76
CA GLU A 158 -15.30 -9.37 -11.49
C GLU A 158 -14.60 -8.43 -12.48
N ASN A 159 -13.46 -7.87 -12.09
CA ASN A 159 -12.73 -6.85 -12.88
C ASN A 159 -11.78 -7.44 -13.93
N GLN A 160 -11.56 -8.75 -13.92
CA GLN A 160 -10.61 -9.41 -14.82
C GLN A 160 -11.00 -9.22 -16.29
N SER A 161 -9.99 -9.06 -17.15
CA SER A 161 -10.15 -8.85 -18.59
C SER A 161 -9.68 -10.05 -19.45
N GLY A 162 -9.18 -11.12 -18.83
CA GLY A 162 -8.64 -12.30 -19.51
C GLY A 162 -7.31 -12.06 -20.25
N ASP A 163 -6.63 -10.97 -19.94
CA ASP A 163 -5.34 -10.59 -20.52
C ASP A 163 -4.14 -11.21 -19.78
N VAL A 164 -2.94 -10.88 -20.22
CA VAL A 164 -1.68 -11.36 -19.62
C VAL A 164 -1.58 -10.99 -18.14
N ALA A 165 -2.02 -9.78 -17.76
CA ALA A 165 -2.05 -9.35 -16.37
C ALA A 165 -2.98 -10.21 -15.51
N THR A 166 -4.20 -10.52 -16.01
CA THR A 166 -5.14 -11.43 -15.35
C THR A 166 -4.54 -12.81 -15.15
N GLN A 167 -3.93 -13.37 -16.20
CA GLN A 167 -3.30 -14.69 -16.15
C GLN A 167 -2.15 -14.71 -15.14
N TYR A 168 -1.28 -13.69 -15.15
CA TYR A 168 -0.18 -13.56 -14.22
C TYR A 168 -0.68 -13.43 -12.78
N ALA A 169 -1.66 -12.55 -12.52
CA ALA A 169 -2.24 -12.36 -11.19
C ALA A 169 -2.87 -13.64 -10.63
N ALA A 170 -3.60 -14.41 -11.46
CA ALA A 170 -4.19 -15.68 -11.07
C ALA A 170 -3.11 -16.71 -10.69
N ASN A 171 -2.03 -16.82 -11.47
CA ASN A 171 -0.88 -17.68 -11.15
C ASN A 171 -0.20 -17.28 -9.83
N ARG A 172 0.01 -15.97 -9.61
CA ARG A 172 0.58 -15.45 -8.36
C ARG A 172 -0.33 -15.77 -7.16
N LEU A 173 -1.63 -15.57 -7.32
CA LEU A 173 -2.61 -15.85 -6.27
C LEU A 173 -2.61 -17.33 -5.86
N LEU A 174 -2.60 -18.25 -6.83
CA LEU A 174 -2.53 -19.70 -6.56
C LEU A 174 -1.23 -20.08 -5.84
N LYS A 175 -0.12 -19.42 -6.15
CA LYS A 175 1.16 -19.63 -5.48
C LYS A 175 1.15 -19.10 -4.04
N GLN A 176 0.64 -17.89 -3.82
CA GLN A 176 0.63 -17.21 -2.52
C GLN A 176 -0.49 -17.69 -1.59
N ASN A 177 -1.58 -18.22 -2.16
CA ASN A 177 -2.70 -18.79 -1.41
C ASN A 177 -3.23 -20.06 -2.09
N PRO A 178 -2.58 -21.23 -1.94
CA PRO A 178 -3.00 -22.48 -2.58
C PRO A 178 -4.40 -22.96 -2.20
N SER A 179 -4.96 -22.47 -1.09
CA SER A 179 -6.30 -22.78 -0.58
C SER A 179 -7.30 -21.67 -0.82
N VAL A 180 -7.04 -20.77 -1.78
CA VAL A 180 -7.93 -19.66 -2.12
C VAL A 180 -9.34 -20.17 -2.45
N PRO A 181 -10.40 -19.51 -1.94
CA PRO A 181 -11.78 -19.83 -2.34
C PRO A 181 -11.95 -19.70 -3.86
N MET A 182 -12.92 -20.42 -4.41
CA MET A 182 -13.16 -20.46 -5.87
C MET A 182 -11.92 -20.84 -6.69
N LYS A 183 -11.02 -21.65 -6.11
CA LYS A 183 -9.75 -22.07 -6.71
C LYS A 183 -9.89 -22.53 -8.16
N GLY A 184 -10.93 -23.32 -8.49
CA GLY A 184 -11.18 -23.80 -9.86
C GLY A 184 -11.42 -22.67 -10.87
N ILE A 185 -12.03 -21.55 -10.44
CA ILE A 185 -12.21 -20.36 -11.27
C ILE A 185 -10.86 -19.65 -11.47
N VAL A 186 -10.08 -19.51 -10.40
CA VAL A 186 -8.73 -18.90 -10.47
C VAL A 186 -7.79 -19.75 -11.35
N GLU A 187 -7.88 -21.09 -11.29
CA GLU A 187 -7.12 -22.01 -12.15
C GLU A 187 -7.47 -21.87 -13.63
N LYS A 188 -8.75 -21.61 -13.97
CA LYS A 188 -9.16 -21.31 -15.34
C LYS A 188 -8.49 -20.02 -15.85
N LEU A 189 -8.54 -18.95 -15.06
CA LEU A 189 -7.88 -17.68 -15.41
C LEU A 189 -6.36 -17.84 -15.55
N ALA A 190 -5.73 -18.59 -14.65
CA ALA A 190 -4.29 -18.87 -14.72
C ALA A 190 -3.87 -19.60 -16.00
N LYS A 191 -4.79 -20.38 -16.61
CA LYS A 191 -4.59 -21.10 -17.88
C LYS A 191 -5.13 -20.34 -19.11
N ASN A 192 -5.62 -19.13 -18.91
CA ASN A 192 -6.32 -18.34 -19.95
C ASN A 192 -7.55 -19.07 -20.53
N GLU A 193 -8.27 -19.83 -19.70
CA GLU A 193 -9.52 -20.49 -20.07
C GLU A 193 -10.71 -19.53 -19.84
N GLN A 194 -11.71 -19.62 -20.71
CA GLN A 194 -12.93 -18.83 -20.57
C GLN A 194 -13.77 -19.30 -19.37
N LEU A 195 -14.33 -18.34 -18.64
CA LEU A 195 -15.29 -18.62 -17.57
C LEU A 195 -16.66 -18.96 -18.15
N SER A 196 -17.34 -19.95 -17.55
CA SER A 196 -18.69 -20.30 -17.87
C SER A 196 -19.71 -19.37 -17.22
N ASP A 197 -20.96 -19.37 -17.70
CA ASP A 197 -22.08 -18.64 -17.07
C ASP A 197 -22.26 -19.03 -15.59
N PHE A 198 -21.99 -20.29 -15.27
CA PHE A 198 -22.04 -20.78 -13.90
C PHE A 198 -20.93 -20.16 -13.04
N ASP A 199 -19.71 -20.05 -13.57
CA ASP A 199 -18.59 -19.37 -12.87
C ASP A 199 -18.97 -17.91 -12.60
N HIS A 200 -19.49 -17.19 -13.60
CA HIS A 200 -19.95 -15.81 -13.45
C HIS A 200 -21.06 -15.68 -12.40
N SER A 201 -22.02 -16.61 -12.36
CA SER A 201 -23.08 -16.62 -11.34
C SER A 201 -22.51 -16.76 -9.91
N ILE A 202 -21.50 -17.62 -9.72
CA ILE A 202 -20.84 -17.79 -8.43
C ILE A 202 -20.09 -16.52 -8.03
N ILE A 203 -19.35 -15.91 -8.96
CA ILE A 203 -18.59 -14.66 -8.72
C ILE A 203 -19.56 -13.57 -8.28
N THR A 204 -20.62 -13.31 -9.05
CA THR A 204 -21.61 -12.26 -8.76
C THR A 204 -22.28 -12.47 -7.40
N ALA A 205 -22.74 -13.68 -7.11
CA ALA A 205 -23.37 -13.98 -5.82
C ALA A 205 -22.41 -13.78 -4.64
N SER A 206 -21.12 -14.14 -4.83
CA SER A 206 -20.09 -13.96 -3.80
C SER A 206 -19.74 -12.49 -3.61
N ALA A 207 -19.67 -11.71 -4.68
CA ALA A 207 -19.39 -10.28 -4.63
C ALA A 207 -20.51 -9.51 -3.93
N GLU A 208 -21.78 -9.77 -4.28
CA GLU A 208 -22.93 -9.18 -3.60
C GLU A 208 -22.96 -9.49 -2.11
N PHE A 209 -22.63 -10.74 -1.73
CA PHE A 209 -22.57 -11.13 -0.33
C PHE A 209 -21.46 -10.38 0.41
N ASN A 210 -20.25 -10.33 -0.18
CA ASN A 210 -19.09 -9.64 0.42
C ASN A 210 -19.35 -8.13 0.56
N GLU A 211 -19.95 -7.49 -0.45
CA GLU A 211 -20.30 -6.07 -0.39
C GLU A 211 -21.26 -5.76 0.76
N ARG A 212 -22.31 -6.56 0.92
CA ARG A 212 -23.28 -6.40 2.03
C ARG A 212 -22.65 -6.66 3.38
N GLN A 213 -21.79 -7.66 3.48
CA GLN A 213 -21.03 -7.95 4.69
C GLN A 213 -20.10 -6.77 5.06
N ALA A 214 -19.38 -6.22 4.09
CA ALA A 214 -18.51 -5.07 4.29
C ALA A 214 -19.32 -3.83 4.71
N ALA A 215 -20.48 -3.58 4.12
CA ALA A 215 -21.37 -2.48 4.51
C ALA A 215 -21.86 -2.60 5.96
N LEU A 216 -22.18 -3.81 6.42
CA LEU A 216 -22.61 -4.06 7.79
C LEU A 216 -21.47 -3.87 8.81
N PHE A 217 -20.31 -4.49 8.56
CA PHE A 217 -19.21 -4.51 9.53
C PHE A 217 -18.30 -3.28 9.45
N GLY A 218 -18.18 -2.64 8.30
CA GLY A 218 -17.35 -1.45 8.09
C GLY A 218 -17.76 -0.21 8.89
N GLN A 219 -18.92 -0.25 9.58
CA GLN A 219 -19.39 0.84 10.46
C GLN A 219 -18.77 0.79 11.86
N PHE A 220 -18.12 -0.31 12.25
CA PHE A 220 -17.62 -0.51 13.59
C PHE A 220 -16.10 -0.32 13.70
N SER A 221 -15.59 0.88 13.46
CA SER A 221 -14.15 1.17 13.53
C SER A 221 -13.73 1.91 14.82
N ILE A 222 -13.94 1.29 15.99
CA ILE A 222 -13.45 1.86 17.28
C ILE A 222 -11.92 2.04 17.25
N ARG A 223 -11.19 1.11 16.63
CA ARG A 223 -9.72 1.16 16.51
C ARG A 223 -9.23 2.33 15.64
N GLY A 224 -9.94 2.69 14.59
CA GLY A 224 -9.59 3.82 13.73
C GLY A 224 -9.50 5.14 14.47
N ARG A 225 -10.45 5.42 15.38
CA ARG A 225 -10.44 6.63 16.21
C ARG A 225 -9.20 6.74 17.10
N LEU A 226 -8.81 5.65 17.77
CA LEU A 226 -7.62 5.63 18.62
C LEU A 226 -6.36 5.86 17.78
N LYS A 227 -6.27 5.21 16.64
CA LYS A 227 -5.15 5.40 15.69
C LYS A 227 -5.06 6.83 15.19
N TYR A 228 -6.16 7.44 14.79
CA TYR A 228 -6.18 8.83 14.34
C TYR A 228 -5.67 9.79 15.43
N LYS A 229 -6.09 9.58 16.68
CA LYS A 229 -5.58 10.35 17.80
C LYS A 229 -4.07 10.23 17.97
N ASP A 230 -3.55 9.00 17.87
CA ASP A 230 -2.12 8.73 18.03
C ASP A 230 -1.29 9.12 16.81
N HIS A 231 -1.85 9.08 15.61
CA HIS A 231 -1.15 9.33 14.36
C HIS A 231 -1.24 10.80 13.93
N ILE A 232 -2.35 11.47 14.18
CA ILE A 232 -2.64 12.82 13.67
C ILE A 232 -2.83 13.84 14.80
N GLU A 233 -3.88 13.67 15.62
CA GLU A 233 -4.31 14.72 16.56
C GLU A 233 -3.21 15.19 17.52
N LYS A 234 -2.40 14.27 18.03
CA LYS A 234 -1.36 14.60 19.03
C LYS A 234 -0.30 15.58 18.50
N TYR A 235 -0.13 15.66 17.17
CA TYR A 235 0.87 16.55 16.57
C TYR A 235 0.32 17.92 16.15
N LEU A 236 -1.01 18.07 16.05
CA LEU A 236 -1.61 19.29 15.49
C LEU A 236 -1.30 20.55 16.33
N SER A 237 -1.22 20.41 17.65
CA SER A 237 -0.96 21.53 18.56
C SER A 237 0.50 21.96 18.59
N SER A 238 1.43 21.12 18.15
CA SER A 238 2.87 21.44 18.10
C SER A 238 3.28 22.21 16.86
N LEU A 239 2.37 22.32 15.88
CA LEU A 239 2.64 23.00 14.61
C LEU A 239 2.05 24.42 14.61
N PRO A 240 2.73 25.39 13.94
CA PRO A 240 2.25 26.77 13.82
C PRO A 240 0.91 26.83 13.07
N ASP A 241 0.12 27.86 13.33
CA ASP A 241 -1.17 28.02 12.68
C ASP A 241 -1.04 28.49 11.23
N GLN A 242 -0.01 29.26 10.92
CA GLN A 242 0.29 29.64 9.55
C GLN A 242 1.33 28.72 8.93
N PHE A 243 1.08 28.29 7.70
CA PHE A 243 1.98 27.42 6.97
C PHE A 243 3.25 28.17 6.54
N SER A 244 4.42 27.65 6.94
CA SER A 244 5.75 28.10 6.48
C SER A 244 6.72 26.94 6.47
N TYR A 245 7.29 26.62 5.29
CA TYR A 245 8.32 25.58 5.23
C TYR A 245 9.54 25.88 6.08
N GLU A 246 9.94 27.16 6.19
CA GLU A 246 11.09 27.56 7.01
C GLU A 246 10.85 27.26 8.50
N GLU A 247 9.67 27.60 9.00
CA GLU A 247 9.30 27.32 10.39
C GLU A 247 9.17 25.82 10.66
N LEU A 248 8.52 25.09 9.75
CA LEU A 248 8.40 23.64 9.84
C LEU A 248 9.77 22.93 9.79
N GLU A 249 10.70 23.42 8.97
CA GLU A 249 12.05 22.85 8.90
C GLU A 249 12.81 23.04 10.23
N ASN A 250 12.67 24.19 10.88
CA ASN A 250 13.26 24.44 12.20
C ASN A 250 12.67 23.50 13.27
N ILE A 251 11.35 23.29 13.25
CA ILE A 251 10.66 22.37 14.16
C ILE A 251 11.10 20.91 13.90
N ALA A 252 11.13 20.49 12.64
CA ALA A 252 11.55 19.15 12.25
C ALA A 252 12.99 18.85 12.65
N ARG A 253 13.90 19.81 12.45
CA ARG A 253 15.30 19.70 12.82
C ARG A 253 15.46 19.57 14.34
N LYS A 254 14.81 20.42 15.11
CA LYS A 254 14.85 20.36 16.56
C LYS A 254 14.31 19.02 17.09
N ASP A 255 13.16 18.57 16.58
CA ASP A 255 12.57 17.30 16.97
C ASP A 255 13.50 16.12 16.65
N ALA A 256 14.14 16.14 15.48
CA ALA A 256 15.10 15.12 15.09
C ALA A 256 16.38 15.14 15.97
N GLU A 257 16.93 16.31 16.26
CA GLU A 257 18.10 16.48 17.15
C GLU A 257 17.83 15.90 18.54
N GLU A 258 16.67 16.15 19.12
CA GLU A 258 16.29 15.63 20.43
C GLU A 258 16.08 14.10 20.42
N ASN A 259 15.68 13.55 19.30
CA ASN A 259 15.32 12.13 19.15
C ASN A 259 16.38 11.23 18.50
N THR A 260 17.60 11.73 18.22
CA THR A 260 18.69 10.94 17.59
C THR A 260 20.00 10.97 18.40
N THR A 261 19.93 11.01 19.74
CA THR A 261 21.06 11.29 20.63
C THR A 261 21.78 10.05 21.15
N ASN A 262 21.25 8.84 20.96
CA ASN A 262 21.73 7.64 21.66
C ASN A 262 22.41 6.61 20.77
N ASN A 263 22.67 6.94 19.50
CA ASN A 263 23.33 6.04 18.56
C ASN A 263 24.07 6.80 17.46
N ASP A 264 25.15 6.20 16.95
CA ASP A 264 26.00 6.78 15.90
C ASP A 264 25.39 6.66 14.50
N LEU A 265 24.31 5.88 14.36
CA LEU A 265 23.62 5.66 13.08
C LEU A 265 22.67 6.82 12.72
N GLY A 266 22.45 7.77 13.65
CA GLY A 266 21.55 8.90 13.44
C GLY A 266 20.07 8.50 13.35
N MET A 267 19.71 7.37 13.95
CA MET A 267 18.34 6.84 13.95
C MET A 267 17.57 7.31 15.18
N ASP A 268 16.25 7.26 15.07
CA ASP A 268 15.34 7.51 16.18
C ASP A 268 15.70 6.67 17.41
N ASN A 269 15.77 7.34 18.56
CA ASN A 269 16.18 6.76 19.84
C ASN A 269 15.33 5.56 20.26
N HIS A 270 14.02 5.65 20.05
CA HIS A 270 13.12 4.58 20.41
C HIS A 270 13.29 3.37 19.48
N PHE A 271 13.36 3.63 18.16
CA PHE A 271 13.59 2.57 17.17
C PHE A 271 14.91 1.85 17.46
N TYR A 272 16.00 2.59 17.66
CA TYR A 272 17.29 1.99 17.96
C TYR A 272 17.25 1.12 19.21
N ASN A 273 16.71 1.62 20.32
CA ASN A 273 16.66 0.90 21.59
C ASN A 273 15.77 -0.35 21.54
N THR A 274 14.66 -0.31 20.81
CA THR A 274 13.65 -1.39 20.82
C THR A 274 13.87 -2.41 19.73
N GLN A 275 14.43 -2.01 18.57
CA GLN A 275 14.50 -2.85 17.38
C GLN A 275 15.93 -3.29 17.00
N LEU A 276 16.96 -2.46 17.27
CA LEU A 276 18.30 -2.72 16.77
C LEU A 276 19.34 -3.04 17.84
N LYS A 277 19.36 -2.29 18.94
CA LYS A 277 20.45 -2.28 19.91
C LYS A 277 20.87 -3.69 20.39
N LYS A 278 19.90 -4.55 20.67
CA LYS A 278 20.13 -5.89 21.20
C LYS A 278 20.88 -6.79 20.21
N ASP A 279 20.56 -6.65 18.93
CA ASP A 279 21.03 -7.54 17.87
C ASP A 279 21.93 -6.82 16.84
N LEU A 280 22.35 -5.60 17.12
CA LEU A 280 23.09 -4.75 16.19
C LEU A 280 24.29 -5.46 15.53
N LYS A 281 25.10 -6.18 16.31
CA LYS A 281 26.27 -6.93 15.79
C LYS A 281 25.93 -7.99 14.74
N LYS A 282 24.71 -8.51 14.74
CA LYS A 282 24.27 -9.50 13.74
C LYS A 282 24.11 -8.89 12.35
N TRP A 283 23.93 -7.58 12.30
CA TRP A 283 23.71 -6.84 11.06
C TRP A 283 25.00 -6.32 10.43
N GLU A 284 26.15 -6.38 11.16
CA GLU A 284 27.44 -5.93 10.62
C GLU A 284 27.84 -6.78 9.40
N GLY A 285 27.94 -6.16 8.24
CA GLY A 285 28.26 -6.82 6.98
C GLY A 285 27.20 -7.83 6.47
N TYR A 286 26.00 -7.90 7.10
CA TYR A 286 24.98 -8.89 6.77
C TYR A 286 24.45 -8.76 5.34
N GLN A 287 24.38 -7.53 4.82
CA GLN A 287 23.81 -7.24 3.50
C GLN A 287 24.85 -7.14 2.37
N LYS A 288 26.12 -7.46 2.63
CA LYS A 288 27.19 -7.31 1.64
C LYS A 288 26.98 -8.09 0.33
N ASN A 289 26.20 -9.15 0.36
CA ASN A 289 25.88 -10.00 -0.79
C ASN A 289 24.41 -9.85 -1.25
N TYR A 290 23.69 -8.88 -0.71
CA TYR A 290 22.30 -8.65 -1.14
C TYR A 290 22.27 -8.03 -2.53
N SER A 291 21.27 -8.43 -3.31
CA SER A 291 20.94 -7.83 -4.59
C SER A 291 19.45 -7.62 -4.70
N PHE A 292 19.07 -6.44 -5.21
CA PHE A 292 17.69 -6.09 -5.51
C PHE A 292 17.42 -6.08 -7.02
N LEU A 293 18.34 -6.61 -7.83
CA LEU A 293 18.23 -6.59 -9.28
C LEU A 293 17.39 -7.73 -9.84
N GLN A 294 17.37 -8.87 -9.15
CA GLN A 294 16.63 -10.06 -9.56
C GLN A 294 15.48 -10.32 -8.58
N SER A 295 14.24 -10.12 -9.03
CA SER A 295 13.07 -10.30 -8.17
C SER A 295 11.78 -10.44 -8.97
N ARG A 296 10.86 -11.28 -8.47
CA ARG A 296 9.47 -11.31 -8.97
C ARG A 296 8.68 -10.05 -8.64
N GLU A 297 9.13 -9.25 -7.70
CA GLU A 297 8.49 -7.99 -7.36
C GLU A 297 8.42 -7.03 -8.57
N TYR A 298 9.37 -7.11 -9.52
CA TYR A 298 9.29 -6.36 -10.79
C TYR A 298 8.05 -6.74 -11.62
N ASN A 299 7.71 -8.03 -11.64
CA ASN A 299 6.50 -8.48 -12.34
C ASN A 299 5.24 -8.17 -11.53
N ASP A 300 5.28 -8.27 -10.20
CA ASP A 300 4.16 -7.91 -9.33
C ASP A 300 3.90 -6.39 -9.38
N LEU A 301 4.96 -5.55 -9.48
CA LEU A 301 4.85 -4.12 -9.76
C LEU A 301 4.12 -3.87 -11.10
N GLN A 302 4.41 -4.67 -12.15
CA GLN A 302 3.74 -4.54 -13.44
C GLN A 302 2.22 -4.68 -13.33
N LEU A 303 1.70 -5.52 -12.43
CA LEU A 303 0.25 -5.62 -12.17
C LEU A 303 -0.32 -4.29 -11.66
N VAL A 304 0.39 -3.63 -10.76
CA VAL A 304 -0.02 -2.32 -10.22
C VAL A 304 -0.02 -1.26 -11.30
N LEU A 305 1.02 -1.25 -12.15
CA LEU A 305 1.15 -0.32 -13.26
C LEU A 305 0.04 -0.53 -14.30
N ASP A 306 -0.23 -1.78 -14.66
CA ASP A 306 -1.32 -2.14 -15.56
C ASP A 306 -2.69 -1.66 -15.02
N GLN A 307 -2.95 -1.85 -13.72
CA GLN A 307 -4.17 -1.37 -13.10
C GLN A 307 -4.25 0.17 -13.11
N PHE A 308 -3.16 0.88 -12.83
CA PHE A 308 -3.14 2.33 -12.94
C PHE A 308 -3.42 2.82 -14.37
N ALA A 309 -2.83 2.15 -15.35
CA ALA A 309 -3.05 2.49 -16.77
C ALA A 309 -4.51 2.26 -17.18
N LYS A 310 -5.10 1.10 -16.83
CA LYS A 310 -6.52 0.78 -17.08
C LYS A 310 -7.46 1.80 -16.46
N SER A 311 -7.20 2.21 -15.23
CA SER A 311 -8.00 3.20 -14.50
C SER A 311 -7.61 4.66 -14.82
N LYS A 312 -6.64 4.91 -15.71
CA LYS A 312 -6.12 6.25 -16.08
C LYS A 312 -5.76 7.08 -14.85
N VAL A 313 -5.11 6.47 -13.88
CA VAL A 313 -4.69 7.14 -12.64
C VAL A 313 -3.45 7.97 -12.92
N ASN A 314 -3.47 9.25 -12.55
CA ASN A 314 -2.28 10.07 -12.55
C ASN A 314 -1.49 9.81 -11.26
N VAL A 315 -0.38 9.08 -11.35
CA VAL A 315 0.38 8.60 -10.18
C VAL A 315 1.67 9.38 -10.03
N LEU A 316 1.96 9.79 -8.79
CA LEU A 316 3.30 10.21 -8.38
C LEU A 316 3.99 9.04 -7.69
N PHE A 317 5.06 8.54 -8.30
CA PHE A 317 5.93 7.54 -7.71
C PHE A 317 7.01 8.21 -6.86
N VAL A 318 7.33 7.58 -5.73
CA VAL A 318 8.35 8.11 -4.82
C VAL A 318 9.34 6.99 -4.51
N PHE A 319 10.63 7.21 -4.79
CA PHE A 319 11.70 6.32 -4.37
C PHE A 319 12.29 6.84 -3.07
N GLN A 320 12.27 6.03 -2.04
CA GLN A 320 12.81 6.39 -0.73
C GLN A 320 14.29 6.00 -0.60
N PRO A 321 15.05 6.68 0.25
CA PRO A 321 16.45 6.35 0.51
C PRO A 321 16.60 5.21 1.53
N VAL A 322 17.81 4.67 1.62
CA VAL A 322 18.30 3.89 2.77
C VAL A 322 19.23 4.78 3.58
N ASN A 323 19.18 4.73 4.90
CA ASN A 323 20.12 5.43 5.77
C ASN A 323 21.55 5.05 5.42
N LYS A 324 22.38 6.03 5.03
CA LYS A 324 23.73 5.79 4.53
C LYS A 324 24.63 5.10 5.57
N LYS A 325 24.57 5.51 6.83
CA LYS A 325 25.34 4.88 7.91
C LYS A 325 24.91 3.44 8.15
N TRP A 326 23.62 3.13 7.92
CA TRP A 326 23.13 1.76 7.95
C TRP A 326 23.63 0.94 6.77
N MET A 327 23.63 1.49 5.56
CA MET A 327 24.21 0.83 4.39
C MET A 327 25.67 0.46 4.63
N ASP A 328 26.45 1.42 5.13
CA ASP A 328 27.87 1.22 5.43
C ASP A 328 28.07 0.14 6.51
N TYR A 329 27.25 0.17 7.55
CA TYR A 329 27.33 -0.80 8.64
C TYR A 329 26.96 -2.23 8.20
N THR A 330 25.93 -2.38 7.39
CA THR A 330 25.46 -3.68 6.91
C THR A 330 26.21 -4.17 5.68
N GLY A 331 26.98 -3.30 5.02
CA GLY A 331 27.67 -3.59 3.78
C GLY A 331 26.77 -3.63 2.55
N LEU A 332 25.58 -3.04 2.62
CA LEU A 332 24.68 -2.93 1.47
C LEU A 332 25.32 -2.05 0.38
N SER A 333 25.46 -2.58 -0.84
CA SER A 333 26.05 -1.83 -1.95
C SER A 333 25.16 -0.68 -2.40
N GLU A 334 25.67 0.55 -2.31
CA GLU A 334 25.00 1.75 -2.82
C GLU A 334 24.85 1.68 -4.35
N GLU A 335 25.88 1.20 -5.06
CA GLU A 335 25.84 1.02 -6.51
C GLU A 335 24.72 0.07 -6.93
N MET A 336 24.63 -1.11 -6.32
CA MET A 336 23.55 -2.08 -6.57
C MET A 336 22.19 -1.47 -6.26
N TYR A 337 22.08 -0.72 -5.15
CA TYR A 337 20.84 -0.03 -4.78
C TYR A 337 20.41 0.97 -5.85
N GLN A 338 21.33 1.81 -6.36
CA GLN A 338 21.04 2.75 -7.44
C GLN A 338 20.71 2.05 -8.77
N GLN A 339 21.37 0.95 -9.08
CA GLN A 339 21.03 0.12 -10.25
C GLN A 339 19.59 -0.43 -10.14
N SER A 340 19.15 -0.82 -8.95
CA SER A 340 17.76 -1.27 -8.75
C SER A 340 16.76 -0.13 -8.93
N VAL A 341 17.07 1.07 -8.46
CA VAL A 341 16.28 2.28 -8.72
C VAL A 341 16.18 2.57 -10.21
N GLU A 342 17.29 2.48 -10.94
CA GLU A 342 17.30 2.67 -12.39
C GLU A 342 16.46 1.62 -13.13
N LYS A 343 16.48 0.37 -12.69
CA LYS A 343 15.66 -0.71 -13.27
C LYS A 343 14.16 -0.42 -13.04
N ILE A 344 13.77 -0.03 -11.83
CA ILE A 344 12.38 0.37 -11.53
C ILE A 344 12.00 1.60 -12.38
N ARG A 345 12.84 2.63 -12.42
CA ARG A 345 12.60 3.84 -13.21
C ARG A 345 12.39 3.51 -14.69
N TYR A 346 13.23 2.66 -15.27
CA TYR A 346 13.07 2.22 -16.66
C TYR A 346 11.71 1.54 -16.89
N GLN A 347 11.30 0.66 -15.98
CA GLN A 347 9.99 0.00 -16.06
C GLN A 347 8.84 1.02 -16.00
N LEU A 348 8.96 2.08 -15.22
CA LEU A 348 7.99 3.16 -15.16
C LEU A 348 8.00 4.04 -16.42
N GLU A 349 9.14 4.65 -16.72
CA GLU A 349 9.25 5.69 -17.75
C GLU A 349 9.01 5.14 -19.16
N SER A 350 9.47 3.90 -19.45
CA SER A 350 9.23 3.27 -20.75
C SER A 350 7.75 3.00 -21.04
N GLN A 351 6.89 3.05 -20.02
CA GLN A 351 5.46 2.85 -20.13
C GLN A 351 4.66 4.16 -19.93
N GLY A 352 5.35 5.31 -19.80
CA GLY A 352 4.72 6.62 -19.70
C GLY A 352 4.46 7.11 -18.28
N PHE A 353 4.91 6.39 -17.23
CA PHE A 353 4.83 6.84 -15.84
C PHE A 353 6.00 7.78 -15.53
N THR A 354 5.81 9.07 -15.74
CA THR A 354 6.88 10.08 -15.69
C THR A 354 6.90 10.96 -14.45
N ASN A 355 5.85 10.91 -13.62
CA ASN A 355 5.83 11.66 -12.36
C ASN A 355 6.59 10.87 -11.29
N ILE A 356 7.86 11.17 -11.11
CA ILE A 356 8.75 10.46 -10.18
C ILE A 356 9.45 11.49 -9.27
N ALA A 357 9.32 11.30 -7.96
CA ALA A 357 10.11 11.97 -6.94
C ALA A 357 11.18 10.99 -6.43
N ASP A 358 12.42 11.24 -6.77
CA ASP A 358 13.53 10.36 -6.42
C ASP A 358 14.32 10.89 -5.23
N PHE A 359 14.14 10.27 -4.07
CA PHE A 359 14.91 10.53 -2.86
C PHE A 359 15.93 9.43 -2.56
N SER A 360 16.17 8.49 -3.49
CA SER A 360 17.05 7.34 -3.26
C SER A 360 18.47 7.70 -2.87
N LYS A 361 18.92 8.93 -3.18
CA LYS A 361 20.26 9.45 -2.86
C LYS A 361 20.33 10.32 -1.61
N ASN A 362 19.20 10.57 -0.93
CA ASN A 362 19.15 11.45 0.23
C ASN A 362 19.41 10.71 1.58
N GLY A 363 19.98 9.51 1.53
CA GLY A 363 20.24 8.69 2.72
C GLY A 363 21.31 9.19 3.68
N ASP A 364 22.20 10.08 3.22
CA ASP A 364 23.23 10.75 4.00
C ASP A 364 22.81 12.14 4.51
N GLU A 365 21.67 12.68 4.04
CA GLU A 365 21.15 13.94 4.51
C GLU A 365 20.70 13.84 5.99
N PRO A 366 21.18 14.73 6.86
CA PRO A 366 20.78 14.70 8.26
C PRO A 366 19.27 14.75 8.44
N TYR A 367 18.74 13.83 9.25
CA TYR A 367 17.32 13.79 9.64
C TYR A 367 16.32 13.54 8.50
N PHE A 368 16.82 13.11 7.32
CA PHE A 368 15.97 12.73 6.20
C PHE A 368 15.30 11.38 6.44
N VAL A 369 16.06 10.43 7.00
CA VAL A 369 15.62 9.07 7.30
C VAL A 369 15.50 8.89 8.81
N LYS A 370 14.39 8.36 9.27
CA LYS A 370 14.08 8.20 10.70
C LYS A 370 14.72 6.95 11.32
N ASP A 371 14.85 5.89 10.53
CA ASP A 371 15.43 4.63 10.97
C ASP A 371 16.36 4.03 9.90
N THR A 372 16.28 2.76 9.58
CA THR A 372 17.13 2.14 8.55
C THR A 372 16.74 2.57 7.13
N ILE A 373 15.45 2.87 6.88
CA ILE A 373 14.89 2.98 5.52
C ILE A 373 13.69 3.94 5.41
N HIS A 374 13.07 4.33 6.50
CA HIS A 374 11.83 5.10 6.44
C HIS A 374 12.11 6.60 6.52
N ILE A 375 11.48 7.36 5.65
CA ILE A 375 11.46 8.83 5.67
C ILE A 375 10.90 9.32 7.02
N GLY A 376 11.44 10.42 7.51
CA GLY A 376 10.98 11.10 8.72
C GLY A 376 11.35 12.58 8.69
N TRP A 377 10.94 13.34 9.66
CA TRP A 377 11.32 14.74 9.89
C TRP A 377 11.53 15.58 8.62
N LEU A 378 12.78 15.93 8.27
CA LEU A 378 13.11 16.73 7.09
C LEU A 378 12.78 16.00 5.79
N GLY A 379 12.89 14.67 5.77
CA GLY A 379 12.50 13.87 4.61
C GLY A 379 10.99 13.97 4.31
N TRP A 380 10.12 14.03 5.34
CA TRP A 380 8.70 14.28 5.14
C TRP A 380 8.41 15.67 4.60
N LEU A 381 9.20 16.69 4.96
CA LEU A 381 9.08 18.01 4.36
C LEU A 381 9.53 18.02 2.90
N ALA A 382 10.61 17.31 2.57
CA ALA A 382 11.04 17.14 1.18
C ALA A 382 9.97 16.42 0.36
N PHE A 383 9.38 15.36 0.90
CA PHE A 383 8.23 14.65 0.33
C PHE A 383 7.04 15.61 0.11
N ASP A 384 6.70 16.39 1.11
CA ASP A 384 5.59 17.33 1.05
C ASP A 384 5.79 18.43 -0.03
N LYS A 385 7.02 18.93 -0.19
CA LYS A 385 7.37 19.92 -1.23
C LYS A 385 7.09 19.42 -2.65
N VAL A 386 7.05 18.10 -2.87
CA VAL A 386 6.72 17.48 -4.17
C VAL A 386 5.26 17.04 -4.23
N VAL A 387 4.77 16.38 -3.18
CA VAL A 387 3.42 15.78 -3.17
C VAL A 387 2.33 16.85 -3.09
N ASN A 388 2.51 17.89 -2.28
CA ASN A 388 1.48 18.92 -2.12
C ASN A 388 1.20 19.68 -3.44
N PRO A 389 2.19 20.17 -4.21
CA PRO A 389 1.91 20.78 -5.51
C PRO A 389 1.26 19.82 -6.51
N PHE A 390 1.72 18.55 -6.55
CA PHE A 390 1.14 17.52 -7.42
C PHE A 390 -0.35 17.29 -7.13
N LEU A 391 -0.70 17.16 -5.86
CA LEU A 391 -2.09 16.88 -5.45
C LEU A 391 -2.98 18.13 -5.47
N SER A 392 -2.43 19.32 -5.20
CA SER A 392 -3.20 20.57 -5.19
C SER A 392 -3.55 21.08 -6.59
N ASN A 393 -2.80 20.63 -7.62
CA ASN A 393 -3.00 20.99 -9.01
C ASN A 393 -3.32 19.73 -9.83
N PRO A 394 -4.55 19.19 -9.74
CA PRO A 394 -4.91 17.97 -10.44
C PRO A 394 -4.78 18.15 -11.96
N THR A 395 -4.06 17.23 -12.58
CA THR A 395 -3.89 17.12 -14.02
C THR A 395 -4.39 15.76 -14.49
N THR A 396 -4.70 15.66 -15.78
CA THR A 396 -5.04 14.36 -16.38
C THR A 396 -3.83 13.41 -16.35
N ALA A 397 -4.11 12.11 -16.30
CA ALA A 397 -3.06 11.12 -16.41
C ALA A 397 -2.31 11.23 -17.74
N PRO A 398 -1.00 10.95 -17.78
CA PRO A 398 -0.26 10.75 -19.02
C PRO A 398 -0.87 9.62 -19.87
N SER A 399 -0.47 9.55 -21.15
CA SER A 399 -0.75 8.37 -21.96
C SER A 399 0.19 7.24 -21.55
N TYR A 400 -0.39 6.09 -21.22
CA TYR A 400 0.35 4.90 -20.83
C TYR A 400 0.46 3.91 -22.00
N HIS A 401 1.61 3.25 -22.13
CA HIS A 401 1.90 2.27 -23.18
C HIS A 401 2.43 1.00 -22.52
N MET A 402 1.51 0.16 -22.06
CA MET A 402 1.86 -1.04 -21.29
C MET A 402 2.63 -2.05 -22.12
N ASN A 403 3.61 -2.71 -21.48
CA ASN A 403 4.48 -3.70 -22.12
C ASN A 403 4.47 -5.01 -21.35
N ASP A 404 3.83 -6.03 -21.92
CA ASP A 404 3.67 -7.35 -21.30
C ASP A 404 4.98 -8.10 -21.04
N ARG A 405 6.11 -7.68 -21.69
CA ARG A 405 7.43 -8.25 -21.38
C ARG A 405 7.82 -8.09 -19.92
N PHE A 406 7.30 -7.09 -19.24
CA PHE A 406 7.55 -6.90 -17.82
C PHE A 406 6.86 -7.95 -16.92
N PHE A 407 6.00 -8.80 -17.46
CA PHE A 407 5.53 -10.02 -16.78
C PHE A 407 6.44 -11.24 -16.98
N SER A 408 7.48 -11.15 -17.82
CA SER A 408 8.37 -12.28 -18.13
C SER A 408 9.33 -12.62 -16.99
N GLN A 409 9.75 -13.89 -16.95
CA GLN A 409 10.83 -14.32 -16.06
C GLN A 409 12.16 -13.63 -16.42
N ASP A 410 12.39 -13.38 -17.72
CA ASP A 410 13.60 -12.70 -18.19
C ASP A 410 13.75 -11.32 -17.58
N TRP A 411 12.63 -10.56 -17.42
CA TRP A 411 12.65 -9.28 -16.75
C TRP A 411 12.93 -9.41 -15.25
N ALA A 412 12.28 -10.35 -14.58
CA ALA A 412 12.50 -10.60 -13.16
C ALA A 412 13.97 -10.94 -12.85
N ASP A 413 14.59 -11.75 -13.71
CA ASP A 413 15.97 -12.25 -13.53
C ASP A 413 17.04 -11.34 -14.11
N TYR A 414 16.65 -10.28 -14.84
CA TYR A 414 17.61 -9.39 -15.50
C TYR A 414 18.39 -8.55 -14.48
N ASP A 415 19.70 -8.67 -14.50
CA ASP A 415 20.64 -7.93 -13.65
C ASP A 415 21.74 -7.19 -14.43
N GLY A 416 21.60 -7.15 -15.76
CA GLY A 416 22.53 -6.46 -16.66
C GLY A 416 22.30 -4.95 -16.74
N ASN A 417 23.02 -4.30 -17.65
CA ASN A 417 22.81 -2.87 -17.91
C ASN A 417 21.41 -2.67 -18.52
N ILE A 418 20.59 -1.86 -17.86
CA ILE A 418 19.20 -1.66 -18.25
C ILE A 418 19.02 -1.14 -19.68
N LYS A 419 20.01 -0.44 -20.23
CA LYS A 419 19.99 0.07 -21.61
C LYS A 419 20.11 -1.05 -22.66
N ASP A 420 20.57 -2.22 -22.25
CA ASP A 420 20.77 -3.38 -23.13
C ASP A 420 19.55 -4.34 -23.09
N PHE A 421 18.56 -4.07 -22.24
CA PHE A 421 17.32 -4.84 -22.20
C PHE A 421 16.42 -4.47 -23.37
N GLN A 422 16.34 -5.37 -24.38
CA GLN A 422 15.57 -5.21 -25.62
C GLN A 422 14.29 -6.01 -25.61
#